data_031373318dc164da9ca6eaef9d3ca7e9
#
_entry.id   031373318dc164da9ca6eaef9d3ca7e9
#
_cell.length_a   1.000
_cell.length_b   1.000
_cell.length_c   1.000
_cell.angle_alpha   90.00
_cell.angle_beta   90.00
_cell.angle_gamma   90.00
#
_symmetry.space_group_name_H-M   'P 1'
#
loop_
_entity.id
_entity.type
_entity.pdbx_description
1 polymer ?
#
loop_
_entity_poly.entity_id
_entity_poly.type
_entity_poly.pdbx_seq_one_letter_code
_entity_poly.pdbx_strand_id
1 'polypeptide(L)'
;MRERNDTGLAEVAEAGRQYAAAYAAHYTTKDLREALRLYRGVMAAHPNTQEAGYSQSQIQNIVNAVVPRQELLDAQVDLALAHFEHEDQADLRSAEATPLALRPTN
;
A
#
# COMPACT_ATOMS: atom_id res chain seq x y z
N MET A 1 -33.57 -10.61 11.07
CA MET A 1 -33.32 -9.61 10.05
C MET A 1 -32.91 -8.29 10.63
N ARG A 2 -33.67 -7.79 11.58
CA ARG A 2 -33.33 -6.51 12.17
C ARG A 2 -31.98 -6.55 12.86
N GLU A 3 -31.69 -7.65 13.56
CA GLU A 3 -30.41 -7.77 14.23
C GLU A 3 -29.25 -7.77 13.26
N ARG A 4 -29.42 -8.42 12.12
CA ARG A 4 -28.38 -8.44 11.12
C ARG A 4 -28.15 -7.05 10.56
N ASN A 5 -29.22 -6.30 10.31
CA ASN A 5 -29.08 -4.94 9.84
C ASN A 5 -28.42 -4.07 10.88
N ASP A 6 -28.81 -4.26 12.15
CA ASP A 6 -28.20 -3.48 13.22
C ASP A 6 -26.72 -3.76 13.33
N THR A 7 -26.32 -5.02 13.17
CA THR A 7 -24.91 -5.38 13.23
C THR A 7 -24.14 -4.73 12.09
N GLY A 8 -24.72 -4.76 10.88
CA GLY A 8 -24.07 -4.13 9.74
C GLY A 8 -23.96 -2.63 9.92
N LEU A 9 -25.04 -2.02 10.43
CA LEU A 9 -25.01 -0.58 10.68
C LEU A 9 -24.01 -0.22 11.77
N ALA A 10 -23.91 -1.04 12.80
CA ALA A 10 -22.96 -0.79 13.89
C ALA A 10 -21.54 -0.85 13.36
N GLU A 11 -21.24 -1.81 12.50
CA GLU A 11 -19.91 -1.93 11.93
C GLU A 11 -19.59 -0.74 11.03
N VAL A 12 -20.53 -0.32 10.20
CA VAL A 12 -20.31 0.84 9.34
C VAL A 12 -20.12 2.09 10.19
N ALA A 13 -20.92 2.22 11.25
CA ALA A 13 -20.78 3.37 12.14
C ALA A 13 -19.44 3.37 12.85
N GLU A 14 -18.97 2.20 13.26
CA GLU A 14 -17.68 2.11 13.93
C GLU A 14 -16.54 2.43 12.97
N ALA A 15 -16.60 1.93 11.74
CA ALA A 15 -15.60 2.26 10.74
C ALA A 15 -15.59 3.76 10.49
N GLY A 16 -16.76 4.38 10.42
CA GLY A 16 -16.86 5.82 10.23
C GLY A 16 -16.24 6.60 11.37
N ARG A 17 -16.49 6.17 12.61
CA ARG A 17 -15.91 6.84 13.77
C ARG A 17 -14.40 6.71 13.76
N GLN A 18 -13.88 5.53 13.45
CA GLN A 18 -12.45 5.32 13.43
C GLN A 18 -11.80 6.11 12.31
N TYR A 19 -12.44 6.16 11.16
CA TYR A 19 -11.93 6.95 10.05
C TYR A 19 -11.94 8.44 10.41
N ALA A 20 -13.02 8.90 11.06
CA ALA A 20 -13.10 10.31 11.46
C ALA A 20 -12.01 10.67 12.44
N ALA A 21 -11.66 9.77 13.37
CA ALA A 21 -10.57 10.00 14.30
C ALA A 21 -9.24 10.11 13.56
N ALA A 22 -9.03 9.23 12.59
CA ALA A 22 -7.81 9.27 11.79
C ALA A 22 -7.74 10.56 10.98
N TYR A 23 -8.85 10.96 10.40
CA TYR A 23 -8.92 12.17 9.61
C TYR A 23 -8.63 13.39 10.46
N ALA A 24 -9.14 13.42 11.69
CA ALA A 24 -8.86 14.53 12.61
C ALA A 24 -7.38 14.57 12.97
N ALA A 25 -6.77 13.40 13.21
CA ALA A 25 -5.33 13.36 13.48
C ALA A 25 -4.55 13.88 12.28
N HIS A 26 -5.03 13.59 11.08
CA HIS A 26 -4.34 13.97 9.85
C HIS A 26 -4.46 15.47 9.56
N TYR A 27 -5.66 16.01 9.64
CA TYR A 27 -5.91 17.37 9.17
C TYR A 27 -6.13 18.39 10.26
N THR A 28 -6.54 17.96 11.45
CA THR A 28 -6.82 18.87 12.54
C THR A 28 -5.63 19.01 13.48
N THR A 29 -5.17 17.89 14.06
CA THR A 29 -4.02 17.94 14.96
C THR A 29 -2.72 17.78 14.22
N LYS A 30 -2.77 17.28 12.99
CA LYS A 30 -1.61 17.11 12.11
C LYS A 30 -0.56 16.19 12.72
N ASP A 31 -1.03 15.22 13.46
CA ASP A 31 -0.18 14.17 14.00
C ASP A 31 -0.16 13.03 13.00
N LEU A 32 0.79 13.07 12.08
CA LEU A 32 0.80 12.14 10.95
C LEU A 32 1.10 10.72 11.38
N ARG A 33 1.90 10.55 12.43
CA ARG A 33 2.17 9.20 12.94
C ARG A 33 0.89 8.58 13.47
N GLU A 34 0.15 9.34 14.26
CA GLU A 34 -1.11 8.85 14.82
C GLU A 34 -2.13 8.62 13.70
N ALA A 35 -2.17 9.51 12.71
CA ALA A 35 -3.07 9.35 11.60
C ALA A 35 -2.78 8.05 10.85
N LEU A 36 -1.51 7.76 10.58
CA LEU A 36 -1.15 6.52 9.90
C LEU A 36 -1.57 5.31 10.69
N ARG A 37 -1.35 5.36 12.00
CA ARG A 37 -1.72 4.25 12.87
C ARG A 37 -3.22 4.02 12.84
N LEU A 38 -3.98 5.10 12.90
CA LEU A 38 -5.44 5.01 12.93
C LEU A 38 -6.00 4.56 11.58
N TYR A 39 -5.47 5.09 10.47
CA TYR A 39 -5.90 4.64 9.15
C TYR A 39 -5.62 3.15 8.96
N ARG A 40 -4.45 2.70 9.37
CA ARG A 40 -4.15 1.27 9.27
C ARG A 40 -5.09 0.44 10.12
N GLY A 41 -5.49 0.99 11.28
CA GLY A 41 -6.44 0.31 12.14
C GLY A 41 -7.79 0.13 11.46
N VAL A 42 -8.25 1.15 10.72
CA VAL A 42 -9.50 1.04 9.98
C VAL A 42 -9.40 -0.07 8.95
N MET A 43 -8.31 -0.11 8.20
CA MET A 43 -8.13 -1.12 7.17
C MET A 43 -8.08 -2.53 7.75
N ALA A 44 -7.45 -2.68 8.91
CA ALA A 44 -7.31 -3.99 9.53
C ALA A 44 -8.63 -4.46 10.15
N ALA A 45 -9.35 -3.54 10.78
CA ALA A 45 -10.57 -3.91 11.50
C ALA A 45 -11.79 -3.97 10.59
N HIS A 46 -11.82 -3.18 9.54
CA HIS A 46 -13.00 -3.06 8.68
C HIS A 46 -12.59 -3.11 7.21
N PRO A 47 -11.97 -4.19 6.75
CA PRO A 47 -11.36 -4.23 5.43
C PRO A 47 -12.34 -4.13 4.26
N ASN A 48 -13.62 -4.44 4.50
CA ASN A 48 -14.60 -4.45 3.43
C ASN A 48 -15.48 -3.21 3.42
N THR A 49 -15.01 -2.13 4.03
CA THR A 49 -15.80 -0.91 4.08
C THR A 49 -15.20 0.15 3.15
N GLN A 50 -16.02 1.16 2.82
CA GLN A 50 -15.52 2.30 2.08
C GLN A 50 -14.45 3.03 2.85
N GLU A 51 -14.57 3.06 4.17
CA GLU A 51 -13.61 3.72 5.03
C GLU A 51 -12.22 3.09 4.91
N ALA A 52 -12.15 1.78 4.69
CA ALA A 52 -10.87 1.15 4.47
C ALA A 52 -10.23 1.66 3.18
N GLY A 53 -11.04 1.84 2.13
CA GLY A 53 -10.54 2.39 0.88
C GLY A 53 -10.09 3.83 1.03
N TYR A 54 -10.87 4.63 1.74
CA TYR A 54 -10.48 6.00 2.02
C TYR A 54 -9.19 6.05 2.83
N SER A 55 -9.08 5.16 3.82
CA SER A 55 -7.90 5.11 4.66
C SER A 55 -6.66 4.78 3.84
N GLN A 56 -6.78 3.86 2.91
CA GLN A 56 -5.66 3.51 2.05
C GLN A 56 -5.21 4.73 1.23
N SER A 57 -6.15 5.47 0.70
CA SER A 57 -5.83 6.68 -0.07
C SER A 57 -5.15 7.72 0.79
N GLN A 58 -5.61 7.88 2.03
CA GLN A 58 -5.00 8.87 2.92
C GLN A 58 -3.60 8.44 3.35
N ILE A 59 -3.40 7.13 3.58
CA ILE A 59 -2.07 6.63 3.87
C ILE A 59 -1.13 6.96 2.73
N GLN A 60 -1.59 6.77 1.49
CA GLN A 60 -0.77 7.06 0.33
C GLN A 60 -0.42 8.56 0.29
N ASN A 61 -1.39 9.41 0.61
CA ASN A 61 -1.14 10.85 0.65
C ASN A 61 -0.08 11.19 1.69
N ILE A 62 -0.15 10.58 2.88
CA ILE A 62 0.83 10.84 3.92
C ILE A 62 2.19 10.34 3.50
N VAL A 63 2.27 9.13 2.96
CA VAL A 63 3.54 8.57 2.52
C VAL A 63 4.18 9.48 1.48
N ASN A 64 3.38 9.94 0.52
CA ASN A 64 3.91 10.81 -0.53
C ASN A 64 4.40 12.15 0.03
N ALA A 65 3.82 12.57 1.15
CA ALA A 65 4.21 13.84 1.74
C ALA A 65 5.46 13.74 2.61
N VAL A 66 5.64 12.60 3.31
CA VAL A 66 6.72 12.50 4.28
C VAL A 66 7.92 11.71 3.79
N VAL A 67 7.75 10.83 2.83
CA VAL A 67 8.88 10.07 2.29
C VAL A 67 9.46 10.86 1.13
N PRO A 68 10.73 11.22 1.17
CA PRO A 68 11.30 11.98 0.06
C PRO A 68 11.12 11.22 -1.24
N ARG A 69 10.79 11.98 -2.28
CA ARG A 69 10.51 11.38 -3.58
C ARG A 69 11.67 10.51 -4.06
N GLN A 70 12.89 10.95 -3.76
CA GLN A 70 14.05 10.21 -4.21
C GLN A 70 14.16 8.87 -3.50
N GLU A 71 13.90 8.84 -2.20
CA GLU A 71 13.91 7.57 -1.48
C GLU A 71 12.82 6.63 -2.01
N LEU A 72 11.66 7.19 -2.28
CA LEU A 72 10.57 6.38 -2.79
C LEU A 72 10.93 5.81 -4.16
N LEU A 73 11.52 6.64 -5.00
CA LEU A 73 11.93 6.19 -6.33
C LEU A 73 13.01 5.13 -6.23
N ASP A 74 13.98 5.33 -5.34
CA ASP A 74 15.05 4.34 -5.16
C ASP A 74 14.49 3.01 -4.72
N ALA A 75 13.55 3.02 -3.77
CA ALA A 75 12.93 1.78 -3.31
C ALA A 75 12.17 1.10 -4.45
N GLN A 76 11.50 1.86 -5.28
CA GLN A 76 10.77 1.30 -6.41
C GLN A 76 11.73 0.73 -7.44
N VAL A 77 12.85 1.41 -7.67
CA VAL A 77 13.86 0.90 -8.58
C VAL A 77 14.44 -0.40 -8.05
N ASP A 78 14.72 -0.46 -6.76
CA ASP A 78 15.24 -1.69 -6.15
C ASP A 78 14.29 -2.85 -6.35
N LEU A 79 13.00 -2.60 -6.16
CA LEU A 79 11.99 -3.64 -6.36
C LEU A 79 11.92 -4.07 -7.82
N ALA A 80 12.02 -3.12 -8.73
CA ALA A 80 12.00 -3.43 -10.16
C ALA A 80 13.23 -4.23 -10.54
N LEU A 81 14.38 -3.86 -10.01
CA LEU A 81 15.62 -4.60 -10.30
C LEU A 81 15.55 -6.02 -9.77
N ALA A 82 14.99 -6.19 -8.57
CA ALA A 82 14.84 -7.53 -8.03
C ALA A 82 13.93 -8.37 -8.91
N HIS A 83 12.88 -7.76 -9.45
CA HIS A 83 11.96 -8.46 -10.34
C HIS A 83 12.68 -8.89 -11.61
N PHE A 84 13.44 -8.00 -12.19
CA PHE A 84 14.18 -8.30 -13.42
C PHE A 84 15.25 -9.36 -13.17
N GLU A 85 15.93 -9.28 -12.05
CA GLU A 85 16.93 -10.29 -11.71
C GLU A 85 16.31 -11.67 -11.63
N HIS A 86 15.12 -11.74 -11.07
CA HIS A 86 14.43 -13.01 -10.98
C HIS A 86 14.09 -13.55 -12.38
N GLU A 87 13.64 -12.67 -13.26
CA GLU A 87 13.36 -13.08 -14.63
C GLU A 87 14.62 -13.41 -15.39
N ASP A 88 15.69 -12.67 -15.16
CA ASP A 88 16.94 -12.91 -15.82
C ASP A 88 17.50 -14.28 -15.49
N GLN A 89 17.32 -14.74 -14.26
CA GLN A 89 17.76 -16.06 -13.92
C GLN A 89 17.02 -17.11 -14.74
N ALA A 90 15.75 -16.92 -14.98
CA ALA A 90 14.99 -17.83 -15.83
C ALA A 90 15.45 -17.72 -17.26
N ASP A 91 15.73 -16.52 -17.73
CA ASP A 91 16.20 -16.31 -19.07
C ASP A 91 17.60 -16.88 -19.26
N LEU A 92 18.45 -16.74 -18.25
CA LEU A 92 19.78 -17.28 -18.35
C LEU A 92 19.78 -18.78 -18.47
N ARG A 93 18.86 -19.43 -17.81
CA ARG A 93 18.74 -20.86 -17.97
C ARG A 93 18.36 -21.22 -19.39
N SER A 94 17.53 -20.40 -20.00
CA SER A 94 17.18 -20.60 -21.39
C SER A 94 18.33 -20.23 -22.29
N ALA A 95 19.01 -19.16 -21.95
CA ALA A 95 20.07 -18.64 -22.78
C ALA A 95 21.32 -19.48 -22.72
N GLU A 96 21.51 -20.21 -21.66
CA GLU A 96 22.65 -21.11 -21.61
C GLU A 96 22.50 -22.19 -22.65
N ALA A 97 21.32 -22.43 -23.09
CA ALA A 97 21.10 -23.35 -24.16
C ALA A 97 21.48 -22.76 -25.49
N THR A 98 21.60 -21.44 -25.58
CA THR A 98 21.98 -20.80 -26.79
C THR A 98 23.27 -20.05 -26.60
N PRO A 99 24.17 -20.11 -27.48
CA PRO A 99 25.41 -19.38 -27.33
C PRO A 99 25.18 -17.93 -27.37
N LEU A 100 25.84 -17.24 -26.54
CA LEU A 100 25.66 -15.92 -26.49
C LEU A 100 26.33 -15.18 -27.46
N ALA A 101 26.91 -15.65 -28.15
CA ALA A 101 27.53 -14.91 -29.04
C ALA A 101 26.87 -13.74 -29.44
N LEU A 102 26.54 -13.53 -29.14
CA LEU A 102 26.19 -12.72 -29.27
C LEU A 102 26.17 -11.73 -28.97
N ARG A 103 26.27 -11.71 -28.68
CA ARG A 103 26.32 -10.98 -28.26
C ARG A 103 27.07 -10.37 -28.44
N PRO A 104 27.24 -10.70 -28.75
CA PRO A 104 27.64 -10.16 -28.99
C PRO A 104 27.84 -9.65 -29.12
N THR A 105 27.66 -9.71 -28.93
CA THR A 105 27.61 -9.52 -29.07
C THR A 105 27.46 -9.33 -28.97
N ASN A 106 27.32 -9.41 -28.94
CA ASN A 106 26.99 -9.46 -29.10
C ASN A 106 26.87 -9.22 -29.13
#